data_15fc66412e18d892eb5517d8ffdd24e5
#
_entry.id   15fc66412e18d892eb5517d8ffdd24e5
#
_cell.length_a   1.000
_cell.length_b   1.000
_cell.length_c   1.000
_cell.angle_alpha   90.00
_cell.angle_beta   90.00
_cell.angle_gamma   90.00
#
_symmetry.space_group_name_H-M   'P 1'
#
loop_
_entity.id
_entity.type
_entity.pdbx_description
1 polymer ?
#
loop_
_entity_poly.entity_id
_entity_poly.type
_entity_poly.pdbx_seq_one_letter_code
_entity_poly.pdbx_strand_id
1 'polypeptide(L)'
;MSRLSPVNQARWARFRHNRRGYWSLWIFLVLFGLSLCSELIANDKPLLVRYDGSWYFPLLKNYSESDFGGPLASQADYQDPWLKQRLENNGWGLWAPIRFGATSINFATNKPFPSPPSRQNWLGTDANGGDVLARILYGTRISVLFGLMLTLCSSVMGVLAGALQGYYGGKVDLWGQRFIEVWSGMPTLFLIILLSSVVQPNFWWLLAITVLFGWMSLVGVVRAEFLRTRNFDYIRAAQALGVSDRSIILRHMLPNAMVATLTFLPFI
;
A
#
# COMPACT_ATOMS: atom_id res chain seq x y z
N MET A 1 29.91 5.62 7.56
CA MET A 1 29.68 4.95 6.26
C MET A 1 29.69 3.44 6.51
N SER A 2 28.54 2.79 6.50
CA SER A 2 28.40 1.35 6.71
C SER A 2 29.13 0.60 5.60
N ARG A 3 30.10 -0.23 5.99
CA ARG A 3 30.88 -1.04 5.07
C ARG A 3 29.99 -2.18 4.55
N LEU A 4 29.36 -1.94 3.39
CA LEU A 4 28.65 -3.00 2.68
C LEU A 4 29.65 -4.12 2.36
N SER A 5 29.24 -5.38 2.50
CA SER A 5 30.06 -6.51 2.10
C SER A 5 30.44 -6.42 0.61
N PRO A 6 31.59 -6.97 0.17
CA PRO A 6 32.02 -6.91 -1.24
C PRO A 6 30.94 -7.41 -2.23
N VAL A 7 30.17 -8.42 -1.83
CA VAL A 7 29.05 -8.96 -2.61
C VAL A 7 27.94 -7.94 -2.79
N ASN A 8 27.59 -7.22 -1.74
CA ASN A 8 26.54 -6.19 -1.80
C ASN A 8 26.99 -4.96 -2.59
N GLN A 9 28.28 -4.62 -2.53
CA GLN A 9 28.86 -3.56 -3.37
C GLN A 9 28.78 -3.95 -4.86
N ALA A 10 29.13 -5.18 -5.22
CA ALA A 10 29.03 -5.66 -6.60
C ALA A 10 27.58 -5.70 -7.11
N ARG A 11 26.61 -6.11 -6.26
CA ARG A 11 25.17 -6.09 -6.59
C ARG A 11 24.68 -4.67 -6.82
N TRP A 12 25.06 -3.74 -5.97
CA TRP A 12 24.70 -2.32 -6.11
C TRP A 12 25.31 -1.70 -7.36
N ALA A 13 26.56 -2.00 -7.66
CA ALA A 13 27.22 -1.52 -8.89
C ALA A 13 26.50 -2.03 -10.14
N ARG A 14 26.13 -3.31 -10.19
CA ARG A 14 25.36 -3.88 -11.31
C ARG A 14 23.99 -3.21 -11.44
N PHE A 15 23.28 -2.97 -10.33
CA PHE A 15 22.01 -2.28 -10.36
C PHE A 15 22.13 -0.84 -10.90
N ARG A 16 23.13 -0.08 -10.46
CA ARG A 16 23.40 1.27 -10.97
C ARG A 16 23.75 1.28 -12.45
N HIS A 17 24.39 0.23 -12.96
CA HIS A 17 24.71 0.10 -14.38
C HIS A 17 23.46 -0.14 -15.24
N ASN A 18 22.41 -0.76 -14.68
CA ASN A 18 21.09 -0.85 -15.29
C ASN A 18 20.34 0.50 -15.16
N ARG A 19 20.63 1.42 -16.07
CA ARG A 19 20.07 2.79 -16.03
C ARG A 19 18.54 2.82 -15.98
N ARG A 20 17.87 1.91 -16.71
CA ARG A 20 16.41 1.85 -16.74
C ARG A 20 15.85 1.49 -15.34
N GLY A 21 16.33 0.41 -14.77
CA GLY A 21 15.90 -0.02 -13.43
C GLY A 21 16.25 1.00 -12.33
N TYR A 22 17.43 1.63 -12.45
CA TYR A 22 17.86 2.65 -11.50
C TYR A 22 16.93 3.88 -11.52
N TRP A 23 16.66 4.46 -12.68
CA TRP A 23 15.81 5.63 -12.79
C TRP A 23 14.33 5.31 -12.50
N SER A 24 13.82 4.14 -12.90
CA SER A 24 12.45 3.72 -12.56
C SER A 24 12.25 3.61 -11.06
N LEU A 25 13.24 3.07 -10.32
CA LEU A 25 13.18 3.01 -8.86
C LEU A 25 13.10 4.40 -8.25
N TRP A 26 13.96 5.35 -8.68
CA TRP A 26 13.97 6.69 -8.13
C TRP A 26 12.70 7.47 -8.46
N ILE A 27 12.18 7.37 -9.69
CA ILE A 27 10.92 7.98 -10.08
C ILE A 27 9.79 7.43 -9.20
N PHE A 28 9.72 6.10 -9.03
CA PHE A 28 8.72 5.47 -8.17
C PHE A 28 8.83 5.95 -6.71
N LEU A 29 10.05 5.97 -6.15
CA LEU A 29 10.27 6.41 -4.77
C LEU A 29 9.91 7.88 -4.56
N VAL A 30 10.19 8.74 -5.53
CA VAL A 30 9.80 10.17 -5.47
C VAL A 30 8.27 10.31 -5.52
N LEU A 31 7.61 9.65 -6.48
CA LEU A 31 6.15 9.71 -6.59
C LEU A 31 5.45 9.11 -5.36
N PHE A 32 5.94 8.00 -4.86
CA PHE A 32 5.43 7.40 -3.63
C PHE A 32 5.71 8.28 -2.41
N GLY A 33 6.91 8.86 -2.28
CA GLY A 33 7.25 9.82 -1.23
C GLY A 33 6.34 11.05 -1.24
N LEU A 34 6.07 11.62 -2.43
CA LEU A 34 5.09 12.70 -2.58
C LEU A 34 3.68 12.26 -2.15
N SER A 35 3.28 11.05 -2.50
CA SER A 35 1.96 10.52 -2.10
C SER A 35 1.85 10.28 -0.58
N LEU A 36 2.95 9.97 0.10
CA LEU A 36 2.97 9.87 1.58
C LEU A 36 2.77 11.24 2.25
N CYS A 37 3.20 12.31 1.57
CA CYS A 37 3.03 13.69 2.01
C CYS A 37 1.78 14.36 1.41
N SER A 38 0.79 13.57 0.97
CA SER A 38 -0.40 14.09 0.27
C SER A 38 -1.13 15.17 1.07
N GLU A 39 -1.23 15.06 2.40
CA GLU A 39 -1.87 16.07 3.25
C GLU A 39 -1.17 17.44 3.22
N LEU A 40 0.15 17.47 2.96
CA LEU A 40 0.91 18.73 2.84
C LEU A 40 0.79 19.33 1.45
N ILE A 41 0.48 18.53 0.43
CA ILE A 41 0.42 18.96 -0.97
C ILE A 41 -1.02 19.28 -1.39
N ALA A 42 -1.98 18.47 -0.94
CA ALA A 42 -3.38 18.54 -1.31
C ALA A 42 -4.27 18.36 -0.07
N ASN A 43 -4.89 19.42 0.41
CA ASN A 43 -5.72 19.39 1.60
C ASN A 43 -6.79 20.48 1.55
N ASP A 44 -7.99 20.16 2.00
CA ASP A 44 -9.10 21.10 2.14
C ASP A 44 -9.02 21.94 3.43
N LYS A 45 -8.14 21.52 4.37
CA LYS A 45 -7.85 22.25 5.60
C LYS A 45 -6.51 22.99 5.49
N PRO A 46 -6.38 24.18 6.08
CA PRO A 46 -5.07 24.84 6.17
C PRO A 46 -4.13 24.03 7.08
N LEU A 47 -2.85 24.02 6.72
CA LEU A 47 -1.80 23.33 7.48
C LEU A 47 -1.57 24.00 8.84
N LEU A 48 -1.66 25.32 8.84
CA LEU A 48 -1.45 26.17 10.01
C LEU A 48 -2.34 27.42 9.90
N VAL A 49 -2.98 27.79 10.99
CA VAL A 49 -3.79 29.00 11.09
C VAL A 49 -3.36 29.79 12.31
N ARG A 50 -3.22 31.09 12.15
CA ARG A 50 -3.14 32.06 13.24
C ARG A 50 -4.44 32.87 13.22
N TYR A 51 -5.23 32.78 14.27
CA TYR A 51 -6.48 33.49 14.39
C TYR A 51 -6.61 34.10 15.77
N ASP A 52 -6.92 35.38 15.84
CA ASP A 52 -7.09 36.17 17.08
C ASP A 52 -5.90 35.97 18.07
N GLY A 53 -4.66 36.00 17.53
CA GLY A 53 -3.43 35.80 18.30
C GLY A 53 -3.06 34.38 18.67
N SER A 54 -3.99 33.41 18.52
CA SER A 54 -3.80 31.98 18.84
C SER A 54 -3.39 31.17 17.61
N TRP A 55 -2.64 30.07 17.87
CA TRP A 55 -2.21 29.13 16.81
C TRP A 55 -3.11 27.92 16.78
N TYR A 56 -3.55 27.55 15.58
CA TYR A 56 -4.39 26.39 15.30
C TYR A 56 -3.70 25.50 14.27
N PHE A 57 -3.80 24.19 14.48
CA PHE A 57 -3.21 23.13 13.62
C PHE A 57 -4.32 22.23 13.07
N PRO A 58 -5.09 22.65 12.04
CA PRO A 58 -6.24 21.92 11.54
C PRO A 58 -5.91 20.54 10.97
N LEU A 59 -4.65 20.33 10.57
CA LEU A 59 -4.14 19.04 10.11
C LEU A 59 -4.09 18.00 11.24
N LEU A 60 -3.77 18.43 12.47
CA LEU A 60 -3.55 17.54 13.62
C LEU A 60 -4.77 17.42 14.52
N LYS A 61 -5.58 18.48 14.59
CA LYS A 61 -6.74 18.56 15.48
C LYS A 61 -7.94 19.13 14.73
N ASN A 62 -9.10 18.49 14.92
CA ASN A 62 -10.35 19.05 14.42
C ASN A 62 -10.82 20.14 15.36
N TYR A 63 -11.13 21.30 14.81
CA TYR A 63 -11.70 22.45 15.50
C TYR A 63 -13.15 22.62 15.10
N SER A 64 -13.94 23.19 16.01
CA SER A 64 -15.34 23.56 15.74
C SER A 64 -15.42 24.94 15.09
N GLU A 65 -16.51 25.22 14.43
CA GLU A 65 -16.77 26.56 13.89
C GLU A 65 -16.83 27.63 15.02
N SER A 66 -17.29 27.23 16.21
CA SER A 66 -17.30 28.07 17.41
C SER A 66 -15.90 28.51 17.87
N ASP A 67 -14.85 27.76 17.59
CA ASP A 67 -13.47 28.16 17.89
C ASP A 67 -13.01 29.37 17.06
N PHE A 68 -13.69 29.61 15.93
CA PHE A 68 -13.48 30.75 15.05
C PHE A 68 -14.60 31.81 15.15
N GLY A 69 -15.40 31.73 16.24
CA GLY A 69 -16.47 32.68 16.52
C GLY A 69 -17.74 32.46 15.68
N GLY A 70 -17.94 31.26 15.16
CA GLY A 70 -19.18 30.85 14.53
C GLY A 70 -20.25 30.38 15.52
N PRO A 71 -21.52 30.29 15.08
CA PRO A 71 -22.63 29.90 15.94
C PRO A 71 -22.73 28.38 16.16
N LEU A 72 -22.04 27.56 15.36
CA LEU A 72 -22.20 26.11 15.35
C LEU A 72 -21.07 25.42 16.10
N ALA A 73 -21.39 24.38 16.85
CA ALA A 73 -20.41 23.47 17.46
C ALA A 73 -19.97 22.34 16.52
N SER A 74 -20.42 22.37 15.25
CA SER A 74 -20.00 21.44 14.21
C SER A 74 -18.55 21.65 13.80
N GLN A 75 -17.93 20.66 13.17
CA GLN A 75 -16.58 20.77 12.65
C GLN A 75 -16.48 21.92 11.65
N ALA A 76 -15.46 22.76 11.81
CA ALA A 76 -15.20 23.90 10.92
C ALA A 76 -14.97 23.43 9.47
N ASP A 77 -15.75 23.93 8.54
CA ASP A 77 -15.53 23.77 7.11
C ASP A 77 -14.70 24.95 6.57
N TYR A 78 -13.41 24.68 6.35
CA TYR A 78 -12.48 25.69 5.84
C TYR A 78 -12.72 26.05 4.36
N GLN A 79 -13.63 25.36 3.66
CA GLN A 79 -14.08 25.74 2.31
C GLN A 79 -15.22 26.73 2.34
N ASP A 80 -15.91 26.88 3.47
CA ASP A 80 -16.99 27.85 3.64
C ASP A 80 -16.50 29.29 3.42
N PRO A 81 -17.17 30.08 2.53
CA PRO A 81 -16.82 31.47 2.27
C PRO A 81 -16.80 32.35 3.54
N TRP A 82 -17.74 32.12 4.47
CA TRP A 82 -17.83 32.87 5.71
C TRP A 82 -16.58 32.64 6.59
N LEU A 83 -16.16 31.39 6.76
CA LEU A 83 -14.98 31.07 7.57
C LEU A 83 -13.70 31.57 6.89
N LYS A 84 -13.58 31.45 5.57
CA LYS A 84 -12.46 32.02 4.79
C LYS A 84 -12.31 33.52 5.02
N GLN A 85 -13.39 34.27 4.85
CA GLN A 85 -13.38 35.71 5.04
C GLN A 85 -13.00 36.09 6.48
N ARG A 86 -13.46 35.34 7.45
CA ARG A 86 -13.17 35.60 8.85
C ARG A 86 -11.70 35.31 9.20
N LEU A 87 -11.14 34.24 8.65
CA LEU A 87 -9.72 33.93 8.78
C LEU A 87 -8.81 34.96 8.10
N GLU A 88 -9.24 35.53 6.96
CA GLU A 88 -8.51 36.57 6.25
C GLU A 88 -8.56 37.91 6.98
N ASN A 89 -9.68 38.23 7.63
CA ASN A 89 -9.84 39.48 8.35
C ASN A 89 -9.11 39.52 9.69
N ASN A 90 -9.09 38.40 10.45
CA ASN A 90 -8.61 38.35 11.83
C ASN A 90 -7.35 37.49 11.98
N GLY A 91 -6.72 37.07 10.89
CA GLY A 91 -5.55 36.22 10.93
C GLY A 91 -4.95 35.91 9.57
N TRP A 92 -4.23 34.80 9.51
CA TRP A 92 -3.71 34.24 8.27
C TRP A 92 -3.63 32.72 8.36
N GLY A 93 -3.62 32.06 7.21
CA GLY A 93 -3.50 30.60 7.12
C GLY A 93 -2.49 30.16 6.08
N LEU A 94 -1.66 29.16 6.43
CA LEU A 94 -0.80 28.45 5.48
C LEU A 94 -1.59 27.31 4.87
N TRP A 95 -1.83 27.37 3.58
CA TRP A 95 -2.58 26.37 2.85
C TRP A 95 -1.67 25.43 2.06
N ALA A 96 -2.16 24.20 1.82
CA ALA A 96 -1.55 23.34 0.83
C ALA A 96 -1.65 23.97 -0.59
N PRO A 97 -0.70 23.66 -1.50
CA PRO A 97 -0.75 24.15 -2.89
C PRO A 97 -2.05 23.80 -3.62
N ILE A 98 -2.60 22.62 -3.34
CA ILE A 98 -3.91 22.16 -3.82
C ILE A 98 -4.86 22.23 -2.64
N ARG A 99 -5.89 23.09 -2.73
CA ARG A 99 -6.85 23.34 -1.64
C ARG A 99 -8.03 22.37 -1.61
N PHE A 100 -7.79 21.14 -2.05
CA PHE A 100 -8.77 20.05 -2.09
C PHE A 100 -8.15 18.77 -1.53
N GLY A 101 -8.92 18.04 -0.74
CA GLY A 101 -8.54 16.72 -0.23
C GLY A 101 -9.03 15.59 -1.14
N ALA A 102 -8.90 14.34 -0.68
CA ALA A 102 -9.33 13.16 -1.43
C ALA A 102 -10.85 13.10 -1.70
N THR A 103 -11.64 13.66 -0.77
CA THR A 103 -13.12 13.61 -0.78
C THR A 103 -13.76 14.96 -0.98
N SER A 104 -12.98 16.04 -1.05
CA SER A 104 -13.49 17.40 -1.21
C SER A 104 -14.11 17.60 -2.60
N ILE A 105 -15.26 18.25 -2.64
CA ILE A 105 -15.98 18.62 -3.87
C ILE A 105 -15.78 20.12 -4.10
N ASN A 106 -15.44 20.51 -5.32
CA ASN A 106 -15.32 21.92 -5.68
C ASN A 106 -16.69 22.48 -6.11
N PHE A 107 -17.44 23.05 -5.18
CA PHE A 107 -18.71 23.72 -5.46
C PHE A 107 -18.53 25.13 -6.04
N ALA A 108 -17.32 25.68 -6.03
CA ALA A 108 -17.07 27.05 -6.52
C ALA A 108 -16.87 27.12 -8.04
N THR A 109 -16.93 26.02 -8.77
CA THR A 109 -16.84 26.04 -10.22
C THR A 109 -18.19 26.36 -10.86
N ASN A 110 -18.19 27.30 -11.84
CA ASN A 110 -19.39 27.63 -12.63
C ASN A 110 -19.57 26.69 -13.83
N LYS A 111 -18.78 25.64 -13.96
CA LYS A 111 -18.82 24.68 -15.06
C LYS A 111 -19.43 23.36 -14.60
N PRO A 112 -20.14 22.64 -15.47
CA PRO A 112 -20.63 21.31 -15.13
C PRO A 112 -19.48 20.34 -14.91
N PHE A 113 -19.68 19.33 -14.07
CA PHE A 113 -18.73 18.25 -13.85
C PHE A 113 -18.88 17.17 -14.95
N PRO A 114 -17.73 16.57 -15.41
CA PRO A 114 -16.34 16.90 -15.10
C PRO A 114 -15.91 18.24 -15.72
N SER A 115 -15.18 19.07 -14.96
CA SER A 115 -14.69 20.35 -15.47
C SER A 115 -13.23 20.27 -15.94
N PRO A 116 -12.84 21.03 -16.99
CA PRO A 116 -11.48 21.02 -17.52
C PRO A 116 -10.46 21.62 -16.54
N PRO A 117 -9.15 21.43 -16.77
CA PRO A 117 -8.08 22.02 -15.99
C PRO A 117 -8.25 23.53 -15.78
N SER A 118 -7.97 23.98 -14.57
CA SER A 118 -8.08 25.37 -14.14
C SER A 118 -6.97 25.74 -13.14
N ARG A 119 -6.89 27.01 -12.74
CA ARG A 119 -5.95 27.44 -11.71
C ARG A 119 -6.22 26.81 -10.34
N GLN A 120 -7.47 26.44 -10.05
CA GLN A 120 -7.87 25.80 -8.79
C GLN A 120 -7.71 24.28 -8.87
N ASN A 121 -8.08 23.68 -9.99
CA ASN A 121 -8.00 22.25 -10.24
C ASN A 121 -7.07 22.00 -11.43
N TRP A 122 -5.79 21.75 -11.15
CA TRP A 122 -4.72 21.68 -12.17
C TRP A 122 -4.95 20.60 -13.23
N LEU A 123 -5.54 19.47 -12.86
CA LEU A 123 -5.96 18.41 -13.78
C LEU A 123 -7.49 18.36 -14.01
N GLY A 124 -8.21 19.41 -13.60
CA GLY A 124 -9.66 19.43 -13.66
C GLY A 124 -10.33 18.67 -12.54
N THR A 125 -11.64 18.47 -12.67
CA THR A 125 -12.45 17.69 -11.72
C THR A 125 -12.98 16.41 -12.36
N ASP A 126 -13.28 15.43 -11.54
CA ASP A 126 -14.01 14.24 -11.99
C ASP A 126 -15.54 14.48 -12.08
N ALA A 127 -16.29 13.42 -12.42
CA ALA A 127 -17.73 13.47 -12.57
C ALA A 127 -18.49 13.87 -11.29
N ASN A 128 -17.85 13.72 -10.11
CA ASN A 128 -18.42 14.06 -8.81
C ASN A 128 -17.92 15.43 -8.28
N GLY A 129 -17.13 16.16 -9.08
CA GLY A 129 -16.56 17.45 -8.68
C GLY A 129 -15.30 17.38 -7.80
N GLY A 130 -14.74 16.19 -7.60
CA GLY A 130 -13.49 16.02 -6.86
C GLY A 130 -12.26 16.40 -7.69
N ASP A 131 -11.24 16.98 -7.06
CA ASP A 131 -9.98 17.34 -7.72
C ASP A 131 -9.22 16.09 -8.15
N VAL A 132 -8.92 15.98 -9.46
CA VAL A 132 -8.26 14.79 -10.05
C VAL A 132 -6.85 14.63 -9.51
N LEU A 133 -6.08 15.71 -9.34
CA LEU A 133 -4.70 15.62 -8.87
C LEU A 133 -4.63 15.22 -7.39
N ALA A 134 -5.51 15.78 -6.55
CA ALA A 134 -5.64 15.36 -5.16
C ALA A 134 -5.95 13.85 -5.07
N ARG A 135 -6.95 13.38 -5.86
CA ARG A 135 -7.32 11.95 -5.89
C ARG A 135 -6.20 11.05 -6.36
N ILE A 136 -5.40 11.47 -7.34
CA ILE A 136 -4.22 10.72 -7.80
C ILE A 136 -3.19 10.59 -6.65
N LEU A 137 -2.89 11.66 -5.93
CA LEU A 137 -1.93 11.64 -4.83
C LEU A 137 -2.37 10.69 -3.70
N TYR A 138 -3.60 10.85 -3.21
CA TYR A 138 -4.16 10.00 -2.16
C TYR A 138 -4.35 8.54 -2.64
N GLY A 139 -4.85 8.37 -3.86
CA GLY A 139 -5.05 7.06 -4.48
C GLY A 139 -3.74 6.28 -4.66
N THR A 140 -2.67 6.96 -5.09
CA THR A 140 -1.34 6.35 -5.22
C THR A 140 -0.85 5.83 -3.88
N ARG A 141 -0.98 6.59 -2.79
CA ARG A 141 -0.61 6.15 -1.45
C ARG A 141 -1.34 4.88 -1.04
N ILE A 142 -2.68 4.89 -1.15
CA ILE A 142 -3.51 3.76 -0.76
C ILE A 142 -3.18 2.53 -1.62
N SER A 143 -3.06 2.70 -2.93
CA SER A 143 -2.80 1.59 -3.86
C SER A 143 -1.42 0.95 -3.63
N VAL A 144 -0.38 1.77 -3.44
CA VAL A 144 0.98 1.24 -3.18
C VAL A 144 1.05 0.56 -1.83
N LEU A 145 0.48 1.15 -0.77
CA LEU A 145 0.45 0.52 0.55
C LEU A 145 -0.34 -0.80 0.52
N PHE A 146 -1.49 -0.82 -0.16
CA PHE A 146 -2.29 -2.02 -0.33
C PHE A 146 -1.49 -3.12 -1.05
N GLY A 147 -0.86 -2.80 -2.18
CA GLY A 147 -0.05 -3.76 -2.93
C GLY A 147 1.14 -4.30 -2.14
N LEU A 148 1.85 -3.43 -1.40
CA LEU A 148 2.95 -3.85 -0.54
C LEU A 148 2.49 -4.78 0.59
N MET A 149 1.39 -4.44 1.28
CA MET A 149 0.83 -5.27 2.35
C MET A 149 0.29 -6.59 1.80
N LEU A 150 -0.42 -6.56 0.67
CA LEU A 150 -0.90 -7.76 -0.01
C LEU A 150 0.25 -8.69 -0.36
N THR A 151 1.29 -8.16 -1.02
CA THR A 151 2.48 -8.93 -1.40
C THR A 151 3.18 -9.52 -0.19
N LEU A 152 3.35 -8.74 0.88
CA LEU A 152 3.99 -9.21 2.11
C LEU A 152 3.19 -10.36 2.75
N CYS A 153 1.90 -10.15 3.00
CA CYS A 153 1.04 -11.13 3.66
C CYS A 153 0.90 -12.41 2.81
N SER A 154 0.61 -12.26 1.51
CA SER A 154 0.49 -13.39 0.59
C SER A 154 1.79 -14.15 0.44
N SER A 155 2.93 -13.46 0.41
CA SER A 155 4.24 -14.11 0.33
C SER A 155 4.55 -14.92 1.58
N VAL A 156 4.29 -14.38 2.76
CA VAL A 156 4.51 -15.13 4.01
C VAL A 156 3.68 -16.40 4.03
N MET A 157 2.38 -16.30 3.73
CA MET A 157 1.48 -17.47 3.70
C MET A 157 1.88 -18.48 2.61
N GLY A 158 2.14 -18.00 1.40
CA GLY A 158 2.49 -18.86 0.26
C GLY A 158 3.83 -19.57 0.45
N VAL A 159 4.83 -18.86 0.98
CA VAL A 159 6.15 -19.44 1.31
C VAL A 159 6.01 -20.48 2.41
N LEU A 160 5.29 -20.22 3.48
CA LEU A 160 5.07 -21.17 4.56
C LEU A 160 4.35 -22.43 4.06
N ALA A 161 3.25 -22.26 3.34
CA ALA A 161 2.47 -23.38 2.79
C ALA A 161 3.30 -24.20 1.79
N GLY A 162 3.99 -23.53 0.85
CA GLY A 162 4.85 -24.20 -0.13
C GLY A 162 6.05 -24.92 0.51
N ALA A 163 6.67 -24.32 1.51
CA ALA A 163 7.78 -24.91 2.25
C ALA A 163 7.35 -26.19 3.00
N LEU A 164 6.22 -26.14 3.71
CA LEU A 164 5.68 -27.30 4.43
C LEU A 164 5.31 -28.44 3.47
N GLN A 165 4.61 -28.14 2.40
CA GLN A 165 4.24 -29.13 1.38
C GLN A 165 5.46 -29.74 0.70
N GLY A 166 6.44 -28.91 0.32
CA GLY A 166 7.67 -29.36 -0.35
C GLY A 166 8.63 -30.13 0.56
N TYR A 167 8.74 -29.74 1.84
CA TYR A 167 9.62 -30.40 2.80
C TYR A 167 9.09 -31.76 3.22
N TYR A 168 7.86 -31.82 3.75
CA TYR A 168 7.28 -33.07 4.23
C TYR A 168 6.86 -34.00 3.10
N GLY A 169 6.32 -33.44 2.02
CA GLY A 169 5.83 -34.23 0.87
C GLY A 169 4.68 -35.18 1.24
N GLY A 170 4.50 -36.26 0.44
CA GLY A 170 3.57 -37.32 0.72
C GLY A 170 2.14 -36.83 1.02
N LYS A 171 1.57 -37.21 2.16
CA LYS A 171 0.21 -36.84 2.56
C LYS A 171 0.02 -35.33 2.77
N VAL A 172 1.02 -34.64 3.33
CA VAL A 172 0.98 -33.18 3.57
C VAL A 172 0.87 -32.45 2.24
N ASP A 173 1.67 -32.85 1.28
CA ASP A 173 1.65 -32.29 -0.06
C ASP A 173 0.34 -32.61 -0.79
N LEU A 174 -0.11 -33.85 -0.75
CA LEU A 174 -1.34 -34.26 -1.40
C LEU A 174 -2.56 -33.46 -0.89
N TRP A 175 -2.76 -33.42 0.42
CA TRP A 175 -3.88 -32.69 1.01
C TRP A 175 -3.77 -31.19 0.82
N GLY A 176 -2.56 -30.64 0.91
CA GLY A 176 -2.30 -29.22 0.64
C GLY A 176 -2.66 -28.83 -0.80
N GLN A 177 -2.28 -29.66 -1.79
CA GLN A 177 -2.65 -29.42 -3.19
C GLN A 177 -4.16 -29.55 -3.42
N ARG A 178 -4.82 -30.56 -2.82
CA ARG A 178 -6.29 -30.69 -2.92
C ARG A 178 -7.03 -29.51 -2.31
N PHE A 179 -6.56 -29.02 -1.19
CA PHE A 179 -7.12 -27.81 -0.60
C PHE A 179 -6.99 -26.61 -1.55
N ILE A 180 -5.80 -26.40 -2.13
CA ILE A 180 -5.55 -25.30 -3.06
C ILE A 180 -6.42 -25.44 -4.32
N GLU A 181 -6.54 -26.63 -4.88
CA GLU A 181 -7.39 -26.90 -6.05
C GLU A 181 -8.86 -26.52 -5.80
N VAL A 182 -9.43 -26.95 -4.67
CA VAL A 182 -10.80 -26.62 -4.30
C VAL A 182 -10.95 -25.12 -4.05
N TRP A 183 -10.02 -24.53 -3.30
CA TRP A 183 -10.06 -23.13 -2.91
C TRP A 183 -9.88 -22.18 -4.10
N SER A 184 -8.94 -22.49 -5.00
CA SER A 184 -8.71 -21.71 -6.22
C SER A 184 -9.82 -21.82 -7.26
N GLY A 185 -10.64 -22.88 -7.17
CA GLY A 185 -11.83 -23.06 -8.00
C GLY A 185 -12.99 -22.11 -7.65
N MET A 186 -12.93 -21.42 -6.50
CA MET A 186 -13.95 -20.45 -6.12
C MET A 186 -13.80 -19.15 -6.94
N PRO A 187 -14.90 -18.63 -7.52
CA PRO A 187 -14.85 -17.38 -8.28
C PRO A 187 -14.70 -16.19 -7.35
N THR A 188 -13.45 -15.73 -7.17
CA THR A 188 -13.05 -14.67 -6.22
C THR A 188 -13.88 -13.40 -6.35
N LEU A 189 -14.19 -12.96 -7.58
CA LEU A 189 -14.99 -11.76 -7.81
C LEU A 189 -16.41 -11.89 -7.22
N PHE A 190 -17.06 -13.03 -7.38
CA PHE A 190 -18.39 -13.26 -6.80
C PHE A 190 -18.35 -13.26 -5.28
N LEU A 191 -17.28 -13.83 -4.70
CA LEU A 191 -17.11 -13.82 -3.24
C LEU A 191 -16.88 -12.42 -2.71
N ILE A 192 -16.07 -11.60 -3.39
CA ILE A 192 -15.86 -10.20 -3.01
C ILE A 192 -17.17 -9.43 -3.07
N ILE A 193 -17.97 -9.57 -4.13
CA ILE A 193 -19.28 -8.91 -4.28
C ILE A 193 -20.23 -9.35 -3.17
N LEU A 194 -20.35 -10.66 -2.95
CA LEU A 194 -21.21 -11.22 -1.90
C LEU A 194 -20.84 -10.72 -0.51
N LEU A 195 -19.56 -10.75 -0.18
CA LEU A 195 -19.07 -10.31 1.13
C LEU A 195 -19.20 -8.79 1.30
N SER A 196 -19.03 -8.01 0.23
CA SER A 196 -19.22 -6.56 0.26
C SER A 196 -20.68 -6.14 0.47
N SER A 197 -21.65 -7.02 0.20
CA SER A 197 -23.05 -6.75 0.50
C SER A 197 -23.38 -6.88 1.99
N VAL A 198 -22.59 -7.66 2.74
CA VAL A 198 -22.77 -7.92 4.17
C VAL A 198 -21.91 -6.99 5.04
N VAL A 199 -20.69 -6.72 4.60
CA VAL A 199 -19.71 -5.89 5.32
C VAL A 199 -19.38 -4.67 4.49
N GLN A 200 -19.42 -3.48 5.11
CA GLN A 200 -19.00 -2.26 4.41
C GLN A 200 -17.53 -2.38 3.97
N PRO A 201 -17.24 -2.19 2.66
CA PRO A 201 -15.90 -2.30 2.14
C PRO A 201 -14.98 -1.25 2.79
N ASN A 202 -13.89 -1.73 3.37
CA ASN A 202 -12.81 -0.89 3.86
C ASN A 202 -11.46 -1.50 3.48
N PHE A 203 -10.38 -0.74 3.66
CA PHE A 203 -9.03 -1.15 3.30
C PHE A 203 -8.64 -2.52 3.88
N TRP A 204 -8.88 -2.73 5.16
CA TRP A 204 -8.48 -3.95 5.86
C TRP A 204 -9.30 -5.17 5.44
N TRP A 205 -10.59 -4.98 5.21
CA TRP A 205 -11.48 -6.03 4.76
C TRP A 205 -11.13 -6.50 3.34
N LEU A 206 -10.90 -5.55 2.42
CA LEU A 206 -10.46 -5.87 1.07
C LEU A 206 -9.10 -6.56 1.05
N LEU A 207 -8.17 -6.09 1.88
CA LEU A 207 -6.87 -6.73 2.06
C LEU A 207 -7.01 -8.17 2.55
N ALA A 208 -7.81 -8.42 3.59
CA ALA A 208 -8.03 -9.75 4.13
C ALA A 208 -8.58 -10.72 3.08
N ILE A 209 -9.63 -10.32 2.35
CA ILE A 209 -10.21 -11.16 1.29
C ILE A 209 -9.18 -11.42 0.18
N THR A 210 -8.45 -10.39 -0.26
CA THR A 210 -7.49 -10.56 -1.35
C THR A 210 -6.32 -11.44 -0.93
N VAL A 211 -5.85 -11.33 0.31
CA VAL A 211 -4.81 -12.22 0.88
C VAL A 211 -5.30 -13.68 0.92
N LEU A 212 -6.58 -13.92 1.27
CA LEU A 212 -7.15 -15.28 1.32
C LEU A 212 -7.01 -16.05 0.00
N PHE A 213 -6.92 -15.37 -1.12
CA PHE A 213 -6.74 -15.97 -2.45
C PHE A 213 -5.33 -15.76 -3.03
N GLY A 214 -4.68 -14.64 -2.71
CA GLY A 214 -3.41 -14.25 -3.32
C GLY A 214 -2.21 -15.15 -2.94
N TRP A 215 -2.20 -15.73 -1.74
CA TRP A 215 -1.10 -16.54 -1.24
C TRP A 215 -0.82 -17.82 -2.05
N MET A 216 -1.83 -18.36 -2.74
CA MET A 216 -1.71 -19.62 -3.50
C MET A 216 -0.76 -19.52 -4.68
N SER A 217 -0.61 -18.32 -5.27
CA SER A 217 0.24 -18.08 -6.44
C SER A 217 1.71 -18.45 -6.22
N LEU A 218 2.22 -18.26 -5.00
CA LEU A 218 3.61 -18.59 -4.64
C LEU A 218 3.81 -20.04 -4.21
N VAL A 219 2.78 -20.73 -3.78
CA VAL A 219 2.90 -22.08 -3.21
C VAL A 219 3.58 -23.03 -4.19
N GLY A 220 3.16 -23.02 -5.45
CA GLY A 220 3.70 -23.91 -6.49
C GLY A 220 5.21 -23.73 -6.69
N VAL A 221 5.67 -22.48 -6.75
CA VAL A 221 7.08 -22.15 -6.97
C VAL A 221 7.93 -22.59 -5.76
N VAL A 222 7.50 -22.21 -4.56
CA VAL A 222 8.24 -22.56 -3.33
C VAL A 222 8.23 -24.05 -3.09
N ARG A 223 7.09 -24.73 -3.27
CA ARG A 223 6.95 -26.16 -3.16
C ARG A 223 7.89 -26.90 -4.11
N ALA A 224 7.95 -26.50 -5.39
CA ALA A 224 8.85 -27.14 -6.36
C ALA A 224 10.32 -27.00 -5.94
N GLU A 225 10.73 -25.84 -5.46
CA GLU A 225 12.08 -25.58 -5.00
C GLU A 225 12.43 -26.41 -3.75
N PHE A 226 11.49 -26.55 -2.81
CA PHE A 226 11.66 -27.39 -1.64
C PHE A 226 11.71 -28.88 -1.99
N LEU A 227 10.85 -29.38 -2.89
CA LEU A 227 10.90 -30.75 -3.38
C LEU A 227 12.24 -31.08 -4.05
N ARG A 228 12.82 -30.12 -4.78
CA ARG A 228 14.14 -30.25 -5.41
C ARG A 228 15.24 -30.29 -4.37
N THR A 229 15.29 -29.29 -3.48
CA THR A 229 16.39 -29.10 -2.54
C THR A 229 16.43 -30.12 -1.43
N ARG A 230 15.30 -30.69 -1.00
CA ARG A 230 15.30 -31.72 0.07
C ARG A 230 16.10 -32.98 -0.28
N ASN A 231 16.33 -33.21 -1.58
CA ASN A 231 17.09 -34.36 -2.05
C ASN A 231 18.63 -34.10 -2.13
N PHE A 232 19.07 -32.89 -1.86
CA PHE A 232 20.50 -32.56 -1.90
C PHE A 232 21.27 -33.19 -0.73
N ASP A 233 22.49 -33.59 -0.99
CA ASP A 233 23.33 -34.34 -0.02
C ASP A 233 23.54 -33.58 1.29
N TYR A 234 23.68 -32.24 1.23
CA TYR A 234 23.88 -31.45 2.45
C TYR A 234 22.62 -31.43 3.35
N ILE A 235 21.42 -31.55 2.77
CA ILE A 235 20.17 -31.67 3.55
C ILE A 235 20.06 -33.04 4.18
N ARG A 236 20.36 -34.10 3.42
CA ARG A 236 20.38 -35.48 3.93
C ARG A 236 21.43 -35.65 5.04
N ALA A 237 22.59 -35.04 4.86
CA ALA A 237 23.61 -35.05 5.91
C ALA A 237 23.16 -34.33 7.19
N ALA A 238 22.49 -33.15 7.05
CA ALA A 238 21.93 -32.44 8.20
C ALA A 238 20.86 -33.27 8.92
N GLN A 239 20.00 -33.98 8.19
CA GLN A 239 18.99 -34.88 8.76
C GLN A 239 19.67 -36.06 9.49
N ALA A 240 20.68 -36.67 8.90
CA ALA A 240 21.43 -37.77 9.52
C ALA A 240 22.16 -37.34 10.80
N LEU A 241 22.59 -36.09 10.89
CA LEU A 241 23.19 -35.48 12.09
C LEU A 241 22.15 -35.05 13.14
N GLY A 242 20.86 -35.29 12.92
CA GLY A 242 19.78 -34.98 13.88
C GLY A 242 19.44 -33.48 13.97
N VAL A 243 19.78 -32.68 12.96
CA VAL A 243 19.34 -31.25 12.89
C VAL A 243 17.83 -31.19 12.80
N SER A 244 17.21 -30.37 13.64
CA SER A 244 15.74 -30.23 13.67
C SER A 244 15.18 -29.75 12.33
N ASP A 245 13.99 -30.25 11.93
CA ASP A 245 13.28 -29.87 10.71
C ASP A 245 13.11 -28.37 10.56
N ARG A 246 12.74 -27.67 11.64
CA ARG A 246 12.62 -26.22 11.66
C ARG A 246 13.94 -25.53 11.25
N SER A 247 15.07 -26.02 11.74
CA SER A 247 16.38 -25.47 11.39
C SER A 247 16.74 -25.76 9.94
N ILE A 248 16.42 -26.97 9.44
CA ILE A 248 16.63 -27.35 8.05
C ILE A 248 15.80 -26.46 7.13
N ILE A 249 14.50 -26.30 7.41
CA ILE A 249 13.60 -25.45 6.61
C ILE A 249 14.10 -24.00 6.60
N LEU A 250 14.29 -23.39 7.78
CA LEU A 250 14.52 -21.95 7.88
C LEU A 250 15.95 -21.52 7.54
N ARG A 251 16.97 -22.35 7.86
CA ARG A 251 18.38 -21.98 7.71
C ARG A 251 19.04 -22.56 6.46
N HIS A 252 18.58 -23.70 5.99
CA HIS A 252 19.23 -24.40 4.87
C HIS A 252 18.42 -24.34 3.57
N MET A 253 17.11 -24.53 3.62
CA MET A 253 16.30 -24.60 2.42
C MET A 253 15.70 -23.27 2.03
N LEU A 254 15.09 -22.54 2.97
CA LEU A 254 14.38 -21.29 2.70
C LEU A 254 15.26 -20.22 2.04
N PRO A 255 16.51 -19.96 2.48
CA PRO A 255 17.35 -18.95 1.83
C PRO A 255 17.63 -19.26 0.35
N ASN A 256 17.74 -20.54 -0.01
CA ASN A 256 17.95 -20.97 -1.39
C ASN A 256 16.65 -20.86 -2.21
N ALA A 257 15.52 -21.27 -1.64
CA ALA A 257 14.21 -21.16 -2.27
C ALA A 257 13.79 -19.69 -2.49
N MET A 258 14.19 -18.77 -1.61
CA MET A 258 13.90 -17.35 -1.75
C MET A 258 14.51 -16.72 -3.01
N VAL A 259 15.59 -17.25 -3.55
CA VAL A 259 16.18 -16.75 -4.79
C VAL A 259 15.20 -16.90 -5.96
N ALA A 260 14.59 -18.07 -6.09
CA ALA A 260 13.54 -18.31 -7.09
C ALA A 260 12.26 -17.51 -6.76
N THR A 261 11.81 -17.53 -5.51
CA THR A 261 10.59 -16.84 -5.04
C THR A 261 10.64 -15.35 -5.31
N LEU A 262 11.76 -14.68 -5.04
CA LEU A 262 11.94 -13.24 -5.29
C LEU A 262 11.78 -12.85 -6.77
N THR A 263 12.03 -13.78 -7.69
CA THR A 263 11.82 -13.56 -9.12
C THR A 263 10.33 -13.48 -9.49
N PHE A 264 9.47 -14.18 -8.74
CA PHE A 264 8.02 -14.22 -8.97
C PHE A 264 7.24 -13.18 -8.15
N LEU A 265 7.84 -12.61 -7.10
CA LEU A 265 7.21 -11.61 -6.23
C LEU A 265 6.56 -10.42 -6.98
N PRO A 266 7.16 -9.84 -8.04
CA PRO A 266 6.55 -8.73 -8.75
C PRO A 266 5.27 -9.08 -9.53
N PHE A 267 4.91 -10.35 -9.63
CA PHE A 267 3.74 -10.83 -10.38
C PHE A 267 2.55 -11.26 -9.49
N ILE A 268 2.64 -10.98 -8.20
CA ILE A 268 1.58 -11.20 -7.21
C ILE A 268 0.80 -9.91 -6.99
#